data_817210bc7db932324aed153174819e52
#
_entry.id   817210bc7db932324aed153174819e52
#
_cell.length_a   1.000
_cell.length_b   1.000
_cell.length_c   1.000
_cell.angle_alpha   90.00
_cell.angle_beta   90.00
_cell.angle_gamma   90.00
#
_symmetry.space_group_name_H-M   'P 1'
#
loop_
_entity.id
_entity.type
_entity.pdbx_description
1 polymer ?
#
loop_
_entity_poly.entity_id
_entity_poly.type
_entity_poly.pdbx_seq_one_letter_code
_entity_poly.pdbx_strand_id
1 'polypeptide(L)'
;MAKAVGIDLGTTNSVIAVWEGGEPSVVPNNEGNRTTPSVVAFTDTGERLVGQLARRQAILNPKGTIYSAKRFIGRHFDEISDEARAVAYDVVEGDGGAARFKVGDKLYAPEEISAQVLRKLADDASKQLGERVTEAVITVPAYFNDAQRTATKDAGRIAGLEVLRIINEPTAAALAYGMDKKQHETVLVFDLGGGTFDVSILDVGDGVVEVRSTAGDSHLGGDDFDRRLVDHLADDFQKDNGVDLRKDPQALQRLFEAAEKAKTELSSVTQTQVSLPFITADASGPKHLTDSVMRSTFEQITSDLVERCLEPVQQAMADAKVGESDIDEVILVGGSTRIPAVQALVRRLTGGKDPNMSVNPDEVVALGAAIQAGVLKGEVKDVLLLDVTPLSLGVETRGGVMTKIIERNTTIPVRRSETFSTAEDNQPAVDVVVLQGERERAADNRVLGRFQLTDIRQAPRGEPQIEVTFDIDANGILEVRARDRDTGKEQGITISESSNLDRGEVERMVQEAERNQGEDQALREAVDARNELDAVTYQVEKRLAELGDTAPAHEKARAEMLVSDARAAVKEEAGVERVRPLTSELQQVLAGLAAAQQSATAAGGPGQDTADGGAAGGGDDDVIDAEFDKD
;
A
#
# COMPACT_ATOMS: atom_id res chain seq x y z
N MET A 1 17.00 28.31 16.50
CA MET A 1 15.69 27.71 16.18
C MET A 1 15.92 26.22 15.99
N ALA A 2 14.94 25.37 16.25
CA ALA A 2 15.08 23.94 15.97
C ALA A 2 15.30 23.74 14.46
N LYS A 3 16.32 22.94 14.09
CA LYS A 3 16.63 22.66 12.69
C LYS A 3 15.78 21.50 12.18
N ALA A 4 15.10 21.70 11.06
CA ALA A 4 14.37 20.65 10.36
C ALA A 4 15.24 20.03 9.29
N VAL A 5 15.14 18.71 9.13
CA VAL A 5 15.95 17.92 8.18
C VAL A 5 15.07 17.01 7.32
N GLY A 6 15.59 16.58 6.19
CA GLY A 6 15.06 15.48 5.41
C GLY A 6 15.85 14.20 5.68
N ILE A 7 15.15 13.08 5.89
CA ILE A 7 15.77 11.78 6.13
C ILE A 7 15.22 10.76 5.14
N ASP A 8 16.11 10.17 4.38
CA ASP A 8 15.86 8.92 3.68
C ASP A 8 16.16 7.76 4.64
N LEU A 9 15.12 7.10 5.13
CA LEU A 9 15.24 5.90 5.96
C LEU A 9 15.24 4.66 5.05
N GLY A 10 16.39 4.38 4.43
CA GLY A 10 16.53 3.27 3.49
C GLY A 10 16.64 1.88 4.17
N THR A 11 16.36 0.82 3.42
CA THR A 11 16.47 -0.57 3.90
C THR A 11 17.91 -0.93 4.25
N THR A 12 18.86 -0.58 3.39
CA THR A 12 20.29 -0.92 3.54
C THR A 12 21.09 0.25 4.08
N ASN A 13 20.89 1.44 3.55
CA ASN A 13 21.55 2.67 3.95
C ASN A 13 20.55 3.79 4.12
N SER A 14 20.80 4.70 5.06
CA SER A 14 20.01 5.89 5.30
C SER A 14 20.85 7.15 5.10
N VAL A 15 20.18 8.25 4.71
CA VAL A 15 20.82 9.54 4.42
C VAL A 15 20.04 10.65 5.12
N ILE A 16 20.77 11.66 5.62
CA ILE A 16 20.18 12.86 6.18
C ILE A 16 20.67 14.10 5.41
N ALA A 17 19.75 14.99 5.11
CA ALA A 17 20.03 16.23 4.39
C ALA A 17 19.33 17.42 5.05
N VAL A 18 19.83 18.62 4.79
CA VAL A 18 19.33 19.87 5.33
C VAL A 18 19.13 20.89 4.21
N TRP A 19 18.14 21.76 4.37
CA TRP A 19 18.01 22.95 3.54
C TRP A 19 18.83 24.09 4.18
N GLU A 20 19.87 24.55 3.50
CA GLU A 20 20.74 25.61 4.01
C GLU A 20 21.36 26.42 2.86
N GLY A 21 21.48 27.72 3.05
CA GLY A 21 22.09 28.59 2.03
C GLY A 21 21.30 28.74 0.73
N GLY A 22 20.03 28.27 0.69
CA GLY A 22 19.19 28.32 -0.50
C GLY A 22 19.22 27.02 -1.33
N GLU A 23 19.91 25.97 -0.84
CA GLU A 23 20.02 24.68 -1.52
C GLU A 23 19.95 23.49 -0.52
N PRO A 24 19.50 22.31 -0.96
CA PRO A 24 19.55 21.11 -0.14
C PRO A 24 20.97 20.53 -0.13
N SER A 25 21.44 20.07 1.01
CA SER A 25 22.75 19.45 1.14
C SER A 25 22.74 18.24 2.06
N VAL A 26 23.45 17.18 1.68
CA VAL A 26 23.61 15.99 2.52
C VAL A 26 24.57 16.28 3.66
N VAL A 27 24.17 15.94 4.88
CA VAL A 27 24.99 16.06 6.09
C VAL A 27 25.77 14.77 6.30
N PRO A 28 27.12 14.79 6.26
CA PRO A 28 27.92 13.61 6.53
C PRO A 28 27.75 13.12 7.98
N ASN A 29 27.85 11.81 8.18
CA ASN A 29 27.88 11.25 9.52
C ASN A 29 29.23 11.50 10.24
N ASN A 30 29.32 11.13 11.52
CA ASN A 30 30.55 11.33 12.32
C ASN A 30 31.76 10.53 11.79
N GLU A 31 31.53 9.50 10.99
CA GLU A 31 32.56 8.72 10.32
C GLU A 31 33.03 9.34 8.98
N GLY A 32 32.44 10.48 8.59
CA GLY A 32 32.74 11.23 7.35
C GLY A 32 32.05 10.69 6.10
N ASN A 33 31.13 9.72 6.23
CA ASN A 33 30.39 9.17 5.10
C ASN A 33 29.08 9.93 4.89
N ARG A 34 28.64 10.02 3.63
CA ARG A 34 27.35 10.62 3.26
C ARG A 34 26.14 9.71 3.45
N THR A 35 26.41 8.41 3.58
CA THR A 35 25.40 7.37 3.88
C THR A 35 25.73 6.68 5.19
N THR A 36 24.71 6.25 5.92
CA THR A 36 24.83 5.50 7.17
C THR A 36 24.16 4.15 7.00
N PRO A 37 24.86 3.00 7.20
CA PRO A 37 24.21 1.69 7.14
C PRO A 37 23.04 1.59 8.12
N SER A 38 21.89 1.09 7.65
CA SER A 38 20.68 0.86 8.45
C SER A 38 20.81 -0.43 9.26
N VAL A 39 21.86 -0.50 10.10
CA VAL A 39 22.25 -1.66 10.90
C VAL A 39 22.35 -1.27 12.37
N VAL A 40 21.79 -2.10 13.23
CA VAL A 40 21.85 -1.94 14.70
C VAL A 40 22.35 -3.24 15.32
N ALA A 41 23.33 -3.14 16.21
CA ALA A 41 23.86 -4.30 16.91
C ALA A 41 23.78 -4.12 18.43
N PHE A 42 23.50 -5.21 19.12
CA PHE A 42 23.44 -5.33 20.58
C PHE A 42 24.60 -6.21 21.02
N THR A 43 25.52 -5.65 21.81
CA THR A 43 26.66 -6.39 22.33
C THR A 43 26.28 -7.18 23.58
N ASP A 44 27.11 -8.18 23.94
CA ASP A 44 26.94 -8.95 25.18
C ASP A 44 27.06 -8.08 26.44
N THR A 45 27.69 -6.90 26.34
CA THR A 45 27.79 -5.91 27.42
C THR A 45 26.56 -5.02 27.54
N GLY A 46 25.57 -5.17 26.62
CA GLY A 46 24.36 -4.37 26.57
C GLY A 46 24.51 -3.02 25.86
N GLU A 47 25.67 -2.77 25.24
CA GLU A 47 25.89 -1.59 24.40
C GLU A 47 25.15 -1.72 23.05
N ARG A 48 24.65 -0.59 22.53
CA ARG A 48 24.03 -0.51 21.21
C ARG A 48 24.96 0.19 20.23
N LEU A 49 25.28 -0.49 19.15
CA LEU A 49 26.05 0.06 18.05
C LEU A 49 25.11 0.31 16.87
N VAL A 50 25.33 1.39 16.11
CA VAL A 50 24.51 1.76 14.96
C VAL A 50 25.39 2.14 13.78
N GLY A 51 24.95 1.83 12.58
CA GLY A 51 25.63 2.19 11.35
C GLY A 51 26.88 1.34 11.10
N GLN A 52 27.97 1.99 10.73
CA GLN A 52 29.22 1.33 10.33
C GLN A 52 29.83 0.48 11.45
N LEU A 53 29.69 0.92 12.70
CA LEU A 53 30.21 0.15 13.85
C LEU A 53 29.42 -1.16 14.05
N ALA A 54 28.10 -1.10 13.92
CA ALA A 54 27.25 -2.28 13.97
C ALA A 54 27.57 -3.25 12.84
N ARG A 55 27.73 -2.76 11.60
CA ARG A 55 28.04 -3.57 10.43
C ARG A 55 29.38 -4.29 10.56
N ARG A 56 30.43 -3.64 11.10
CA ARG A 56 31.76 -4.23 11.26
C ARG A 56 31.79 -5.46 12.18
N GLN A 57 30.89 -5.55 13.15
CA GLN A 57 30.84 -6.67 14.09
C GLN A 57 29.80 -7.75 13.71
N ALA A 58 29.06 -7.57 12.63
CA ALA A 58 27.97 -8.47 12.22
C ALA A 58 28.44 -9.94 12.08
N ILE A 59 29.63 -10.17 11.54
CA ILE A 59 30.24 -11.51 11.41
C ILE A 59 30.44 -12.19 12.77
N LEU A 60 30.84 -11.42 13.79
CA LEU A 60 31.14 -11.97 15.12
C LEU A 60 29.87 -12.13 15.97
N ASN A 61 28.85 -11.34 15.69
CA ASN A 61 27.59 -11.31 16.42
C ASN A 61 26.39 -11.27 15.46
N PRO A 62 26.21 -12.29 14.59
CA PRO A 62 25.14 -12.27 13.58
C PRO A 62 23.73 -12.27 14.20
N LYS A 63 23.52 -12.96 15.33
CA LYS A 63 22.22 -13.00 16.02
C LYS A 63 21.87 -11.71 16.76
N GLY A 64 22.85 -10.94 17.17
CA GLY A 64 22.65 -9.65 17.85
C GLY A 64 22.72 -8.45 16.91
N THR A 65 22.88 -8.66 15.60
CA THR A 65 23.01 -7.59 14.60
C THR A 65 21.83 -7.61 13.64
N ILE A 66 21.01 -6.57 13.72
CA ILE A 66 19.78 -6.41 12.93
C ILE A 66 20.05 -5.48 11.76
N TYR A 67 19.75 -5.93 10.56
CA TYR A 67 19.80 -5.17 9.29
C TYR A 67 18.49 -5.36 8.52
N SER A 68 18.25 -4.56 7.50
CA SER A 68 17.03 -4.61 6.66
C SER A 68 15.72 -4.55 7.48
N ALA A 69 15.72 -3.88 8.65
CA ALA A 69 14.56 -3.80 9.54
C ALA A 69 13.33 -3.18 8.87
N LYS A 70 13.52 -2.33 7.86
CA LYS A 70 12.44 -1.71 7.07
C LYS A 70 11.58 -2.73 6.33
N ARG A 71 12.08 -3.94 6.02
CA ARG A 71 11.29 -5.03 5.42
C ARG A 71 10.27 -5.63 6.37
N PHE A 72 10.43 -5.40 7.68
CA PHE A 72 9.58 -5.93 8.75
C PHE A 72 8.68 -4.88 9.39
N ILE A 73 8.98 -3.58 9.17
CA ILE A 73 8.29 -2.48 9.85
C ILE A 73 6.81 -2.49 9.50
N GLY A 74 5.98 -2.45 10.53
CA GLY A 74 4.54 -2.42 10.40
C GLY A 74 3.93 -3.70 9.80
N ARG A 75 4.56 -4.88 9.86
CA ARG A 75 4.09 -6.16 9.31
C ARG A 75 3.75 -7.19 10.37
N HIS A 76 2.81 -8.08 10.04
CA HIS A 76 2.53 -9.28 10.81
C HIS A 76 3.56 -10.37 10.51
N PHE A 77 3.77 -11.25 11.49
CA PHE A 77 4.77 -12.32 11.38
C PHE A 77 4.45 -13.34 10.28
N ASP A 78 3.18 -13.64 10.06
CA ASP A 78 2.71 -14.54 9.00
C ASP A 78 2.96 -14.01 7.58
N GLU A 79 3.06 -12.68 7.43
CA GLU A 79 3.33 -12.01 6.15
C GLU A 79 4.82 -12.02 5.74
N ILE A 80 5.72 -12.40 6.63
CA ILE A 80 7.19 -12.23 6.49
C ILE A 80 7.98 -13.53 6.62
N SER A 81 7.33 -14.67 6.43
CA SER A 81 7.95 -15.99 6.69
C SER A 81 9.20 -16.27 5.85
N ASP A 82 9.26 -15.76 4.64
CA ASP A 82 10.41 -15.93 3.73
C ASP A 82 11.55 -14.98 4.06
N GLU A 83 11.25 -13.73 4.39
CA GLU A 83 12.21 -12.75 4.86
C GLU A 83 12.83 -13.17 6.20
N ALA A 84 12.01 -13.67 7.13
CA ALA A 84 12.47 -14.15 8.43
C ALA A 84 13.46 -15.33 8.33
N ARG A 85 13.31 -16.18 7.30
CA ARG A 85 14.24 -17.29 7.02
C ARG A 85 15.52 -16.83 6.33
N ALA A 86 15.50 -15.64 5.71
CA ALA A 86 16.60 -15.15 4.91
C ALA A 86 17.67 -14.41 5.72
N VAL A 87 17.38 -14.03 6.96
CA VAL A 87 18.28 -13.26 7.82
C VAL A 87 19.01 -14.15 8.84
N ALA A 88 20.15 -13.66 9.35
CA ALA A 88 20.97 -14.41 10.30
C ALA A 88 20.51 -14.26 11.77
N TYR A 89 19.66 -13.30 12.06
CA TYR A 89 19.07 -13.05 13.38
C TYR A 89 17.67 -13.67 13.50
N ASP A 90 17.19 -13.81 14.74
CA ASP A 90 15.92 -14.48 15.00
C ASP A 90 14.75 -13.47 14.88
N VAL A 91 13.81 -13.75 13.97
CA VAL A 91 12.53 -13.04 13.85
C VAL A 91 11.44 -13.92 14.42
N VAL A 92 10.62 -13.38 15.30
CA VAL A 92 9.58 -14.14 16.02
C VAL A 92 8.25 -13.38 16.02
N GLU A 93 7.18 -14.11 16.30
CA GLU A 93 5.86 -13.52 16.50
C GLU A 93 5.79 -12.88 17.90
N GLY A 94 5.35 -11.63 17.96
CA GLY A 94 5.06 -10.90 19.19
C GLY A 94 3.57 -10.76 19.45
N ASP A 95 3.24 -9.92 20.44
CA ASP A 95 1.85 -9.64 20.81
C ASP A 95 1.07 -9.10 19.61
N GLY A 96 -0.16 -9.61 19.43
CA GLY A 96 -1.03 -9.23 18.32
C GLY A 96 -0.59 -9.72 16.94
N GLY A 97 0.34 -10.71 16.86
CA GLY A 97 0.84 -11.24 15.61
C GLY A 97 1.94 -10.38 14.95
N ALA A 98 2.39 -9.31 15.60
CA ALA A 98 3.38 -8.40 15.03
C ALA A 98 4.78 -9.05 14.94
N ALA A 99 5.55 -8.70 13.89
CA ALA A 99 6.94 -9.11 13.78
C ALA A 99 7.80 -8.53 14.92
N ARG A 100 8.69 -9.33 15.48
CA ARG A 100 9.66 -8.91 16.51
C ARG A 100 11.02 -9.53 16.27
N PHE A 101 12.07 -8.78 16.60
CA PHE A 101 13.45 -9.27 16.58
C PHE A 101 13.83 -9.74 17.96
N LYS A 102 14.28 -11.00 18.06
CA LYS A 102 14.73 -11.59 19.32
C LYS A 102 16.24 -11.46 19.46
N VAL A 103 16.68 -10.73 20.49
CA VAL A 103 18.11 -10.59 20.84
C VAL A 103 18.28 -11.00 22.31
N GLY A 104 18.91 -12.14 22.54
CA GLY A 104 18.96 -12.75 23.88
C GLY A 104 17.55 -13.04 24.40
N ASP A 105 17.20 -12.50 25.56
CA ASP A 105 15.87 -12.65 26.18
C ASP A 105 14.91 -11.48 25.86
N LYS A 106 15.34 -10.52 25.02
CA LYS A 106 14.55 -9.33 24.68
C LYS A 106 13.96 -9.42 23.30
N LEU A 107 12.77 -8.83 23.15
CA LEU A 107 12.09 -8.63 21.88
C LEU A 107 12.10 -7.14 21.54
N TYR A 108 12.46 -6.83 20.31
CA TYR A 108 12.49 -5.46 19.77
C TYR A 108 11.53 -5.33 18.60
N ALA A 109 10.78 -4.25 18.56
CA ALA A 109 9.97 -3.92 17.39
C ALA A 109 10.84 -3.38 16.24
N PRO A 110 10.47 -3.59 14.97
CA PRO A 110 11.14 -2.98 13.83
C PRO A 110 11.22 -1.45 13.93
N GLU A 111 10.21 -0.82 14.52
CA GLU A 111 10.15 0.62 14.83
C GLU A 111 11.26 1.06 15.78
N GLU A 112 11.54 0.26 16.82
CA GLU A 112 12.62 0.54 17.77
C GLU A 112 14.00 0.47 17.12
N ILE A 113 14.20 -0.49 16.22
CA ILE A 113 15.45 -0.63 15.45
C ILE A 113 15.62 0.56 14.50
N SER A 114 14.56 0.90 13.76
CA SER A 114 14.55 2.06 12.87
C SER A 114 14.80 3.38 13.62
N ALA A 115 14.23 3.50 14.83
CA ALA A 115 14.45 4.65 15.71
C ALA A 115 15.92 4.82 16.13
N GLN A 116 16.68 3.73 16.31
CA GLN A 116 18.11 3.84 16.61
C GLN A 116 18.89 4.43 15.43
N VAL A 117 18.53 4.04 14.19
CA VAL A 117 19.12 4.61 12.97
C VAL A 117 18.79 6.10 12.85
N LEU A 118 17.50 6.46 13.00
CA LEU A 118 17.04 7.86 12.94
C LEU A 118 17.72 8.73 14.00
N ARG A 119 17.87 8.22 15.22
CA ARG A 119 18.56 8.92 16.31
C ARG A 119 20.02 9.18 15.99
N LYS A 120 20.75 8.14 15.48
CA LYS A 120 22.13 8.33 15.05
C LYS A 120 22.27 9.42 13.99
N LEU A 121 21.41 9.39 12.96
CA LEU A 121 21.41 10.40 11.90
C LEU A 121 21.20 11.82 12.47
N ALA A 122 20.20 11.99 13.35
CA ALA A 122 19.90 13.28 13.97
C ALA A 122 21.01 13.78 14.89
N ASP A 123 21.62 12.86 15.67
CA ASP A 123 22.73 13.20 16.58
C ASP A 123 23.99 13.60 15.79
N ASP A 124 24.31 12.86 14.73
CA ASP A 124 25.45 13.15 13.86
C ASP A 124 25.24 14.48 13.13
N ALA A 125 24.06 14.71 12.58
CA ALA A 125 23.71 15.98 11.94
C ALA A 125 23.72 17.15 12.93
N SER A 126 23.23 16.96 14.16
CA SER A 126 23.30 18.00 15.20
C SER A 126 24.72 18.43 15.52
N LYS A 127 25.67 17.49 15.55
CA LYS A 127 27.09 17.80 15.77
C LYS A 127 27.71 18.53 14.59
N GLN A 128 27.41 18.10 13.35
CA GLN A 128 27.94 18.72 12.14
C GLN A 128 27.41 20.15 11.92
N LEU A 129 26.12 20.36 12.18
CA LEU A 129 25.46 21.65 12.01
C LEU A 129 25.69 22.61 13.20
N GLY A 130 26.16 22.11 14.34
CA GLY A 130 26.29 22.90 15.58
C GLY A 130 24.95 23.33 16.18
N GLU A 131 23.83 22.77 15.69
CA GLU A 131 22.47 23.04 16.13
C GLU A 131 21.71 21.71 16.36
N ARG A 132 20.80 21.71 17.33
CA ARG A 132 20.02 20.49 17.60
C ARG A 132 18.99 20.23 16.51
N VAL A 133 19.03 19.05 15.93
CA VAL A 133 18.02 18.52 15.03
C VAL A 133 16.90 17.89 15.85
N THR A 134 15.69 18.41 15.73
CA THR A 134 14.51 17.95 16.47
C THR A 134 13.29 17.72 15.61
N GLU A 135 13.33 18.15 14.34
CA GLU A 135 12.21 18.04 13.40
C GLU A 135 12.68 17.35 12.12
N ALA A 136 11.87 16.49 11.55
CA ALA A 136 12.23 15.77 10.34
C ALA A 136 11.05 15.55 9.38
N VAL A 137 11.34 15.56 8.09
CA VAL A 137 10.56 14.89 7.05
C VAL A 137 11.23 13.55 6.79
N ILE A 138 10.48 12.45 6.89
CA ILE A 138 11.01 11.08 6.72
C ILE A 138 10.36 10.45 5.48
N THR A 139 11.15 9.74 4.68
CA THR A 139 10.66 9.12 3.46
C THR A 139 10.22 7.68 3.68
N VAL A 140 9.28 7.25 2.85
CA VAL A 140 8.80 5.87 2.77
C VAL A 140 8.62 5.46 1.31
N PRO A 141 8.70 4.18 0.97
CA PRO A 141 8.29 3.69 -0.34
C PRO A 141 6.88 4.16 -0.68
N ALA A 142 6.62 4.47 -1.95
CA ALA A 142 5.31 4.97 -2.38
C ALA A 142 4.17 4.01 -2.02
N TYR A 143 4.47 2.73 -2.01
CA TYR A 143 3.54 1.65 -1.72
C TYR A 143 3.44 1.25 -0.25
N PHE A 144 4.15 1.89 0.65
CA PHE A 144 3.90 1.65 2.06
C PHE A 144 2.44 1.94 2.38
N ASN A 145 1.80 0.96 3.01
CA ASN A 145 0.46 1.11 3.52
C ASN A 145 0.42 2.00 4.78
N ASP A 146 -0.78 2.28 5.25
CA ASP A 146 -1.02 3.17 6.37
C ASP A 146 -0.29 2.74 7.65
N ALA A 147 -0.27 1.44 7.97
CA ALA A 147 0.40 0.98 9.17
C ALA A 147 1.93 1.02 9.06
N GLN A 148 2.52 0.77 7.89
CA GLN A 148 3.95 0.96 7.65
C GLN A 148 4.34 2.45 7.72
N ARG A 149 3.48 3.35 7.22
CA ARG A 149 3.64 4.81 7.35
C ARG A 149 3.56 5.25 8.80
N THR A 150 2.56 4.77 9.53
CA THR A 150 2.38 5.03 10.96
C THR A 150 3.56 4.49 11.76
N ALA A 151 3.99 3.25 11.52
CA ALA A 151 5.15 2.64 12.17
C ALA A 151 6.45 3.43 11.90
N THR A 152 6.64 3.95 10.68
CA THR A 152 7.77 4.83 10.35
C THR A 152 7.69 6.17 11.09
N LYS A 153 6.49 6.76 11.19
CA LYS A 153 6.25 7.99 11.96
C LYS A 153 6.54 7.77 13.45
N ASP A 154 6.13 6.63 14.00
CA ASP A 154 6.37 6.26 15.39
C ASP A 154 7.87 5.99 15.66
N ALA A 155 8.59 5.37 14.70
CA ALA A 155 10.05 5.27 14.77
C ALA A 155 10.72 6.65 14.90
N GLY A 156 10.24 7.66 14.14
CA GLY A 156 10.70 9.04 14.27
C GLY A 156 10.44 9.62 15.66
N ARG A 157 9.24 9.40 16.22
CA ARG A 157 8.89 9.83 17.58
C ARG A 157 9.73 9.12 18.64
N ILE A 158 9.94 7.81 18.53
CA ILE A 158 10.80 7.02 19.43
C ILE A 158 12.25 7.52 19.36
N ALA A 159 12.69 7.99 18.19
CA ALA A 159 14.00 8.63 18.03
C ALA A 159 14.10 10.01 18.70
N GLY A 160 12.98 10.60 19.11
CA GLY A 160 12.90 11.95 19.71
C GLY A 160 12.74 13.06 18.69
N LEU A 161 12.28 12.73 17.48
CA LEU A 161 12.02 13.69 16.41
C LEU A 161 10.53 14.03 16.32
N GLU A 162 10.22 15.29 16.09
CA GLU A 162 8.91 15.70 15.61
C GLU A 162 8.86 15.41 14.10
N VAL A 163 8.02 14.45 13.70
CA VAL A 163 7.85 14.10 12.29
C VAL A 163 6.86 15.07 11.65
N LEU A 164 7.39 16.04 10.93
CA LEU A 164 6.61 17.08 10.25
C LEU A 164 5.76 16.49 9.12
N ARG A 165 6.32 15.52 8.38
CA ARG A 165 5.66 14.84 7.27
C ARG A 165 6.32 13.50 6.96
N ILE A 166 5.49 12.54 6.51
CA ILE A 166 5.93 11.35 5.77
C ILE A 166 5.74 11.65 4.28
N ILE A 167 6.77 11.40 3.46
CA ILE A 167 6.76 11.66 2.00
C ILE A 167 7.22 10.41 1.25
N ASN A 168 6.66 10.18 0.06
CA ASN A 168 7.07 9.05 -0.77
C ASN A 168 8.47 9.27 -1.38
N GLU A 169 9.29 8.21 -1.42
CA GLU A 169 10.66 8.23 -1.95
C GLU A 169 10.74 8.74 -3.39
N PRO A 170 9.95 8.21 -4.36
CA PRO A 170 10.00 8.71 -5.72
C PRO A 170 9.51 10.16 -5.84
N THR A 171 8.59 10.56 -4.99
CA THR A 171 8.09 11.94 -4.92
C THR A 171 9.17 12.90 -4.41
N ALA A 172 9.91 12.50 -3.38
CA ALA A 172 11.05 13.26 -2.88
C ALA A 172 12.15 13.36 -3.96
N ALA A 173 12.46 12.29 -4.66
CA ALA A 173 13.45 12.29 -5.74
C ALA A 173 13.04 13.25 -6.88
N ALA A 174 11.78 13.22 -7.29
CA ALA A 174 11.25 14.15 -8.29
C ALA A 174 11.27 15.60 -7.82
N LEU A 175 11.03 15.85 -6.53
CA LEU A 175 11.13 17.19 -5.95
C LEU A 175 12.56 17.74 -6.02
N ALA A 176 13.56 16.92 -5.69
CA ALA A 176 14.97 17.33 -5.80
C ALA A 176 15.39 17.58 -7.26
N TYR A 177 14.91 16.74 -8.19
CA TYR A 177 15.16 16.94 -9.63
C TYR A 177 14.46 18.18 -10.17
N GLY A 178 13.21 18.44 -9.75
CA GLY A 178 12.32 19.45 -10.34
C GLY A 178 12.54 20.88 -9.86
N MET A 179 13.35 21.09 -8.82
CA MET A 179 13.54 22.41 -8.19
C MET A 179 13.87 23.54 -9.18
N ASP A 180 14.68 23.25 -10.20
CA ASP A 180 15.16 24.24 -11.17
C ASP A 180 14.42 24.17 -12.52
N LYS A 181 13.40 23.30 -12.63
CA LYS A 181 12.70 23.07 -13.91
C LYS A 181 11.63 24.12 -14.15
N LYS A 182 11.74 24.80 -15.28
CA LYS A 182 10.76 25.80 -15.74
C LYS A 182 9.80 25.28 -16.79
N GLN A 183 10.10 24.13 -17.41
CA GLN A 183 9.24 23.48 -18.39
C GLN A 183 8.54 22.29 -17.75
N HIS A 184 7.33 22.01 -18.18
CA HIS A 184 6.63 20.81 -17.78
C HIS A 184 7.26 19.60 -18.43
N GLU A 185 7.64 18.61 -17.65
CA GLU A 185 8.23 17.35 -18.06
C GLU A 185 7.43 16.21 -17.43
N THR A 186 7.13 15.18 -18.21
CA THR A 186 6.62 13.90 -17.70
C THR A 186 7.82 13.03 -17.33
N VAL A 187 7.98 12.75 -16.06
CA VAL A 187 9.15 12.07 -15.49
C VAL A 187 8.77 10.67 -15.03
N LEU A 188 9.57 9.68 -15.40
CA LEU A 188 9.52 8.34 -14.82
C LEU A 188 10.61 8.23 -13.74
N VAL A 189 10.20 8.02 -12.49
CA VAL A 189 11.12 7.70 -11.39
C VAL A 189 11.11 6.20 -11.19
N PHE A 190 12.28 5.57 -11.31
CA PHE A 190 12.50 4.14 -11.13
C PHE A 190 13.38 3.96 -9.90
N ASP A 191 12.80 3.54 -8.79
CA ASP A 191 13.46 3.37 -7.51
C ASP A 191 13.61 1.87 -7.20
N LEU A 192 14.85 1.36 -7.31
CA LEU A 192 15.19 0.00 -6.90
C LEU A 192 16.21 0.08 -5.76
N GLY A 193 15.68 0.05 -4.55
CA GLY A 193 16.45 0.10 -3.32
C GLY A 193 17.02 -1.26 -2.89
N GLY A 194 17.34 -1.38 -1.60
CA GLY A 194 17.81 -2.65 -1.01
C GLY A 194 16.69 -3.66 -0.80
N GLY A 195 15.47 -3.20 -0.48
CA GLY A 195 14.35 -4.07 -0.11
C GLY A 195 13.08 -3.89 -0.92
N THR A 196 12.93 -2.79 -1.64
CA THR A 196 11.71 -2.43 -2.37
C THR A 196 12.02 -1.92 -3.77
N PHE A 197 11.07 -2.10 -4.67
CA PHE A 197 11.05 -1.52 -6.00
C PHE A 197 9.82 -0.61 -6.14
N ASP A 198 10.00 0.64 -6.51
CA ASP A 198 8.95 1.62 -6.79
C ASP A 198 9.13 2.24 -8.16
N VAL A 199 8.04 2.46 -8.85
CA VAL A 199 7.99 3.23 -10.09
C VAL A 199 6.86 4.24 -10.02
N SER A 200 7.14 5.49 -10.35
CA SER A 200 6.13 6.55 -10.39
C SER A 200 6.24 7.35 -11.67
N ILE A 201 5.10 7.76 -12.19
CA ILE A 201 4.99 8.72 -13.29
C ILE A 201 4.52 10.04 -12.68
N LEU A 202 5.27 11.10 -12.94
CA LEU A 202 5.03 12.42 -12.38
C LEU A 202 5.07 13.49 -13.46
N ASP A 203 4.28 14.54 -13.29
CA ASP A 203 4.45 15.80 -14.02
C ASP A 203 5.22 16.78 -13.12
N VAL A 204 6.29 17.33 -13.64
CA VAL A 204 7.23 18.21 -12.93
C VAL A 204 7.43 19.49 -13.73
N GLY A 205 7.24 20.65 -13.12
CA GLY A 205 7.49 21.94 -13.76
C GLY A 205 6.86 23.11 -13.02
N ASP A 206 7.43 24.32 -13.17
CA ASP A 206 6.95 25.56 -12.57
C ASP A 206 6.71 25.48 -11.04
N GLY A 207 7.55 24.72 -10.32
CA GLY A 207 7.43 24.51 -8.88
C GLY A 207 6.33 23.49 -8.47
N VAL A 208 5.67 22.83 -9.43
CA VAL A 208 4.68 21.79 -9.15
C VAL A 208 5.29 20.42 -9.41
N VAL A 209 5.09 19.51 -8.47
CA VAL A 209 5.38 18.07 -8.61
C VAL A 209 4.07 17.33 -8.35
N GLU A 210 3.50 16.74 -9.38
CA GLU A 210 2.24 16.02 -9.34
C GLU A 210 2.46 14.57 -9.73
N VAL A 211 2.14 13.64 -8.80
CA VAL A 211 2.15 12.20 -9.07
C VAL A 211 0.89 11.84 -9.86
N ARG A 212 1.06 11.24 -11.04
CA ARG A 212 -0.04 10.73 -11.87
C ARG A 212 -0.39 9.30 -11.54
N SER A 213 0.64 8.49 -11.31
CA SER A 213 0.48 7.09 -10.93
C SER A 213 1.73 6.57 -10.22
N THR A 214 1.53 5.51 -9.45
CA THR A 214 2.62 4.78 -8.79
C THR A 214 2.32 3.29 -8.79
N ALA A 215 3.34 2.46 -8.97
CA ALA A 215 3.29 1.01 -8.91
C ALA A 215 4.62 0.45 -8.38
N GLY A 216 4.73 -0.87 -8.16
CA GLY A 216 6.01 -1.44 -7.73
C GLY A 216 5.91 -2.76 -6.94
N ASP A 217 6.98 -3.24 -6.24
CA ASP A 217 7.11 -4.51 -5.51
C ASP A 217 7.87 -4.33 -4.18
N SER A 218 7.24 -4.56 -3.01
CA SER A 218 7.86 -4.43 -1.68
C SER A 218 8.72 -5.62 -1.25
N HIS A 219 8.78 -6.66 -2.07
CA HIS A 219 9.62 -7.85 -1.89
C HIS A 219 10.67 -7.97 -2.99
N LEU A 220 11.02 -6.86 -3.63
CA LEU A 220 12.02 -6.82 -4.69
C LEU A 220 13.02 -5.71 -4.42
N GLY A 221 14.27 -6.08 -4.16
CA GLY A 221 15.35 -5.13 -3.93
C GLY A 221 16.72 -5.79 -3.98
N GLY A 222 17.75 -5.02 -3.71
CA GLY A 222 19.15 -5.46 -3.73
C GLY A 222 19.44 -6.69 -2.88
N ASP A 223 18.76 -6.83 -1.73
CA ASP A 223 18.91 -7.98 -0.84
C ASP A 223 18.50 -9.30 -1.53
N ASP A 224 17.50 -9.25 -2.44
CA ASP A 224 17.06 -10.43 -3.20
C ASP A 224 18.11 -10.83 -4.25
N PHE A 225 18.77 -9.85 -4.87
CA PHE A 225 19.91 -10.10 -5.76
C PHE A 225 21.11 -10.68 -5.00
N ASP A 226 21.39 -10.17 -3.79
CA ASP A 226 22.44 -10.72 -2.93
C ASP A 226 22.14 -12.16 -2.54
N ARG A 227 20.89 -12.46 -2.20
CA ARG A 227 20.46 -13.82 -1.86
C ARG A 227 20.69 -14.81 -2.99
N ARG A 228 20.41 -14.42 -4.26
CA ARG A 228 20.71 -15.27 -5.43
C ARG A 228 22.21 -15.59 -5.53
N LEU A 229 23.08 -14.63 -5.24
CA LEU A 229 24.52 -14.86 -5.19
C LEU A 229 24.93 -15.75 -4.01
N VAL A 230 24.36 -15.52 -2.82
CA VAL A 230 24.58 -16.37 -1.63
C VAL A 230 24.22 -17.82 -1.94
N ASP A 231 23.05 -18.05 -2.52
CA ASP A 231 22.58 -19.39 -2.86
C ASP A 231 23.49 -20.04 -3.90
N HIS A 232 23.89 -19.32 -4.94
CA HIS A 232 24.83 -19.82 -5.97
C HIS A 232 26.17 -20.24 -5.34
N LEU A 233 26.81 -19.38 -4.55
CA LEU A 233 28.08 -19.65 -3.90
C LEU A 233 27.98 -20.80 -2.89
N ALA A 234 26.88 -20.86 -2.12
CA ALA A 234 26.65 -21.92 -1.14
C ALA A 234 26.40 -23.27 -1.80
N ASP A 235 25.64 -23.32 -2.89
CA ASP A 235 25.35 -24.54 -3.64
C ASP A 235 26.60 -25.11 -4.32
N ASP A 236 27.43 -24.26 -4.90
CA ASP A 236 28.68 -24.68 -5.52
C ASP A 236 29.67 -25.18 -4.46
N PHE A 237 29.78 -24.46 -3.33
CA PHE A 237 30.58 -24.94 -2.20
C PHE A 237 30.09 -26.29 -1.65
N GLN A 238 28.79 -26.47 -1.54
CA GLN A 238 28.19 -27.72 -1.07
C GLN A 238 28.45 -28.90 -2.02
N LYS A 239 28.41 -28.68 -3.34
CA LYS A 239 28.77 -29.72 -4.34
C LYS A 239 30.21 -30.19 -4.16
N ASP A 240 31.14 -29.26 -3.93
CA ASP A 240 32.56 -29.54 -3.85
C ASP A 240 33.00 -30.08 -2.48
N ASN A 241 32.37 -29.61 -1.39
CA ASN A 241 32.82 -29.87 -0.02
C ASN A 241 31.80 -30.66 0.82
N GLY A 242 30.57 -30.87 0.35
CA GLY A 242 29.50 -31.59 1.09
C GLY A 242 28.91 -30.85 2.27
N VAL A 243 29.26 -29.57 2.48
CA VAL A 243 28.82 -28.73 3.61
C VAL A 243 27.97 -27.58 3.11
N ASP A 244 26.77 -27.41 3.67
CA ASP A 244 25.90 -26.29 3.38
C ASP A 244 26.21 -25.12 4.34
N LEU A 245 26.84 -24.07 3.81
CA LEU A 245 27.26 -22.89 4.56
C LEU A 245 26.09 -22.07 5.14
N ARG A 246 24.89 -22.22 4.59
CA ARG A 246 23.69 -21.48 5.05
C ARG A 246 23.20 -21.94 6.42
N LYS A 247 23.67 -23.11 6.91
CA LYS A 247 23.32 -23.65 8.23
C LYS A 247 24.14 -23.06 9.38
N ASP A 248 25.24 -22.39 9.06
CA ASP A 248 26.09 -21.69 10.02
C ASP A 248 25.85 -20.18 9.92
N PRO A 249 25.29 -19.52 10.95
CA PRO A 249 24.99 -18.09 10.92
C PRO A 249 26.21 -17.21 10.62
N GLN A 250 27.42 -17.59 11.08
CA GLN A 250 28.65 -16.82 10.80
C GLN A 250 29.08 -16.99 9.34
N ALA A 251 29.03 -18.21 8.81
CA ALA A 251 29.32 -18.45 7.41
C ALA A 251 28.31 -17.76 6.50
N LEU A 252 27.03 -17.83 6.84
CA LEU A 252 25.95 -17.15 6.12
C LEU A 252 26.15 -15.63 6.10
N GLN A 253 26.47 -15.00 7.23
CA GLN A 253 26.74 -13.56 7.30
C GLN A 253 27.93 -13.16 6.41
N ARG A 254 29.00 -13.96 6.42
CA ARG A 254 30.16 -13.74 5.56
C ARG A 254 29.84 -13.89 4.08
N LEU A 255 28.98 -14.84 3.73
CA LEU A 255 28.49 -15.00 2.36
C LEU A 255 27.67 -13.78 1.92
N PHE A 256 26.76 -13.26 2.77
CA PHE A 256 25.98 -12.07 2.45
C PHE A 256 26.87 -10.84 2.20
N GLU A 257 27.84 -10.57 3.06
CA GLU A 257 28.77 -9.45 2.86
C GLU A 257 29.60 -9.59 1.58
N ALA A 258 30.03 -10.81 1.27
CA ALA A 258 30.78 -11.10 0.05
C ALA A 258 29.90 -10.99 -1.20
N ALA A 259 28.64 -11.44 -1.14
CA ALA A 259 27.68 -11.35 -2.22
C ALA A 259 27.30 -9.88 -2.52
N GLU A 260 26.99 -9.07 -1.50
CA GLU A 260 26.73 -7.64 -1.65
C GLU A 260 27.92 -6.91 -2.30
N LYS A 261 29.13 -7.22 -1.85
CA LYS A 261 30.35 -6.66 -2.43
C LYS A 261 30.50 -7.09 -3.89
N ALA A 262 30.32 -8.38 -4.18
CA ALA A 262 30.43 -8.92 -5.54
C ALA A 262 29.38 -8.29 -6.48
N LYS A 263 28.10 -8.17 -6.04
CA LYS A 263 27.04 -7.46 -6.77
C LYS A 263 27.45 -6.03 -7.12
N THR A 264 27.99 -5.30 -6.14
CA THR A 264 28.44 -3.91 -6.33
C THR A 264 29.57 -3.82 -7.33
N GLU A 265 30.58 -4.67 -7.22
CA GLU A 265 31.73 -4.72 -8.14
C GLU A 265 31.30 -5.11 -9.56
N LEU A 266 30.40 -6.10 -9.70
CA LEU A 266 29.88 -6.56 -11.01
C LEU A 266 29.03 -5.50 -11.73
N SER A 267 28.62 -4.44 -11.07
CA SER A 267 28.03 -3.27 -11.74
C SER A 267 29.05 -2.49 -12.58
N SER A 268 30.33 -2.56 -12.23
CA SER A 268 31.42 -1.84 -12.92
C SER A 268 32.33 -2.75 -13.72
N VAL A 269 32.64 -3.97 -13.21
CA VAL A 269 33.55 -4.93 -13.86
C VAL A 269 32.78 -6.15 -14.39
N THR A 270 33.36 -6.87 -15.34
CA THR A 270 32.75 -8.06 -15.96
C THR A 270 32.97 -9.34 -15.15
N GLN A 271 33.86 -9.32 -14.17
CA GLN A 271 34.23 -10.45 -13.33
C GLN A 271 34.74 -9.96 -11.98
N THR A 272 34.41 -10.66 -10.91
CA THR A 272 34.97 -10.41 -9.56
C THR A 272 35.32 -11.72 -8.89
N GLN A 273 36.24 -11.66 -7.92
CA GLN A 273 36.67 -12.82 -7.14
C GLN A 273 36.12 -12.74 -5.72
N VAL A 274 35.44 -13.80 -5.31
CA VAL A 274 34.96 -13.99 -3.93
C VAL A 274 35.96 -14.90 -3.22
N SER A 275 36.56 -14.42 -2.12
CA SER A 275 37.52 -15.20 -1.32
C SER A 275 37.17 -15.09 0.16
N LEU A 276 36.74 -16.21 0.74
CA LEU A 276 36.38 -16.34 2.16
C LEU A 276 37.23 -17.44 2.80
N PRO A 277 38.44 -17.11 3.29
CA PRO A 277 39.32 -18.06 3.95
C PRO A 277 38.72 -18.51 5.28
N PHE A 278 38.88 -19.78 5.63
CA PHE A 278 38.36 -20.38 6.87
C PHE A 278 36.88 -20.15 7.06
N ILE A 279 36.09 -20.40 6.00
CA ILE A 279 34.63 -20.18 6.02
C ILE A 279 33.94 -21.21 6.92
N THR A 280 34.43 -22.43 6.95
CA THR A 280 33.99 -23.52 7.83
C THR A 280 35.10 -24.53 8.05
N ALA A 281 34.86 -25.58 8.86
CA ALA A 281 35.74 -26.69 9.07
C ALA A 281 34.97 -28.01 9.21
N ASP A 282 35.54 -29.09 8.73
CA ASP A 282 35.06 -30.46 8.95
C ASP A 282 36.14 -31.37 9.50
N ALA A 283 35.93 -32.69 9.54
CA ALA A 283 36.88 -33.68 10.03
C ALA A 283 38.21 -33.69 9.23
N SER A 284 38.21 -33.17 8.00
CA SER A 284 39.40 -33.06 7.15
C SER A 284 40.21 -31.77 7.37
N GLY A 285 39.68 -30.84 8.19
CA GLY A 285 40.30 -29.56 8.52
C GLY A 285 39.52 -28.33 8.02
N PRO A 286 40.16 -27.15 8.04
CA PRO A 286 39.53 -25.91 7.61
C PRO A 286 39.23 -25.91 6.12
N LYS A 287 38.11 -25.31 5.74
CA LYS A 287 37.64 -25.12 4.36
C LYS A 287 37.65 -23.64 3.98
N HIS A 288 37.92 -23.38 2.73
CA HIS A 288 37.99 -22.04 2.16
C HIS A 288 37.05 -21.98 0.95
N LEU A 289 36.29 -20.90 0.82
CA LEU A 289 35.57 -20.60 -0.40
C LEU A 289 36.42 -19.64 -1.25
N THR A 290 36.71 -20.02 -2.48
CA THR A 290 37.32 -19.15 -3.49
C THR A 290 36.60 -19.41 -4.80
N ASP A 291 35.91 -18.39 -5.30
CA ASP A 291 35.15 -18.48 -6.53
C ASP A 291 35.32 -17.20 -7.36
N SER A 292 35.06 -17.31 -8.66
CA SER A 292 35.18 -16.23 -9.62
C SER A 292 33.83 -16.03 -10.32
N VAL A 293 33.08 -15.01 -9.92
CA VAL A 293 31.78 -14.72 -10.44
C VAL A 293 31.84 -13.79 -11.64
N MET A 294 31.25 -14.21 -12.76
CA MET A 294 31.13 -13.37 -13.96
C MET A 294 29.82 -12.57 -13.90
N ARG A 295 29.81 -11.34 -14.46
CA ARG A 295 28.59 -10.55 -14.61
C ARG A 295 27.49 -11.33 -15.36
N SER A 296 27.85 -12.07 -16.41
CA SER A 296 26.88 -12.88 -17.16
C SER A 296 26.23 -13.98 -16.31
N THR A 297 26.97 -14.59 -15.38
CA THR A 297 26.42 -15.56 -14.43
C THR A 297 25.47 -14.86 -13.46
N PHE A 298 25.88 -13.72 -12.91
CA PHE A 298 25.02 -12.91 -12.03
C PHE A 298 23.72 -12.49 -12.73
N GLU A 299 23.80 -11.96 -13.95
CA GLU A 299 22.63 -11.57 -14.74
C GLU A 299 21.71 -12.76 -15.05
N GLN A 300 22.29 -13.94 -15.29
CA GLN A 300 21.52 -15.16 -15.54
C GLN A 300 20.74 -15.61 -14.30
N ILE A 301 21.36 -15.67 -13.12
CA ILE A 301 20.72 -16.14 -11.88
C ILE A 301 19.75 -15.12 -11.28
N THR A 302 19.78 -13.87 -11.75
CA THR A 302 18.91 -12.77 -11.30
C THR A 302 17.95 -12.27 -12.37
N SER A 303 17.89 -12.93 -13.54
CA SER A 303 17.07 -12.46 -14.67
C SER A 303 15.59 -12.34 -14.33
N ASP A 304 15.05 -13.27 -13.55
CA ASP A 304 13.67 -13.24 -13.06
C ASP A 304 13.38 -12.04 -12.15
N LEU A 305 14.36 -11.62 -11.33
CA LEU A 305 14.22 -10.43 -10.49
C LEU A 305 14.15 -9.14 -11.32
N VAL A 306 14.96 -9.07 -12.39
CA VAL A 306 14.93 -7.94 -13.34
C VAL A 306 13.58 -7.92 -14.09
N GLU A 307 13.09 -9.09 -14.51
CA GLU A 307 11.80 -9.21 -15.20
C GLU A 307 10.61 -8.83 -14.31
N ARG A 308 10.68 -9.05 -13.00
CA ARG A 308 9.65 -8.60 -12.05
C ARG A 308 9.46 -7.08 -12.04
N CYS A 309 10.47 -6.29 -12.43
CA CYS A 309 10.32 -4.84 -12.56
C CYS A 309 9.43 -4.44 -13.76
N LEU A 310 9.26 -5.32 -14.76
CA LEU A 310 8.56 -5.00 -16.01
C LEU A 310 7.09 -4.64 -15.78
N GLU A 311 6.38 -5.49 -15.05
CA GLU A 311 4.94 -5.38 -14.87
C GLU A 311 4.54 -4.10 -14.10
N PRO A 312 5.18 -3.73 -12.97
CA PRO A 312 4.89 -2.46 -12.30
C PRO A 312 5.13 -1.23 -13.19
N VAL A 313 6.19 -1.24 -14.01
CA VAL A 313 6.44 -0.11 -14.93
C VAL A 313 5.32 0.01 -15.97
N GLN A 314 4.92 -1.11 -16.57
CA GLN A 314 3.81 -1.12 -17.54
C GLN A 314 2.49 -0.67 -16.87
N GLN A 315 2.25 -1.11 -15.66
CA GLN A 315 1.07 -0.72 -14.88
C GLN A 315 1.06 0.79 -14.61
N ALA A 316 2.17 1.35 -14.10
CA ALA A 316 2.26 2.78 -13.83
C ALA A 316 2.06 3.62 -15.10
N MET A 317 2.66 3.23 -16.22
CA MET A 317 2.48 3.90 -17.51
C MET A 317 1.03 3.83 -18.00
N ALA A 318 0.38 2.66 -17.86
CA ALA A 318 -1.02 2.47 -18.24
C ALA A 318 -1.97 3.32 -17.40
N ASP A 319 -1.77 3.34 -16.07
CA ASP A 319 -2.58 4.14 -15.14
C ASP A 319 -2.41 5.64 -15.40
N ALA A 320 -1.19 6.10 -15.66
CA ALA A 320 -0.92 7.49 -16.05
C ALA A 320 -1.40 7.82 -17.48
N LYS A 321 -1.76 6.81 -18.28
CA LYS A 321 -2.14 6.93 -19.69
C LYS A 321 -1.03 7.57 -20.55
N VAL A 322 0.21 7.15 -20.32
CA VAL A 322 1.39 7.60 -21.05
C VAL A 322 2.04 6.43 -21.80
N GLY A 323 2.53 6.71 -23.01
CA GLY A 323 3.36 5.80 -23.78
C GLY A 323 4.85 6.07 -23.59
N GLU A 324 5.72 5.22 -24.14
CA GLU A 324 7.18 5.36 -24.08
C GLU A 324 7.67 6.73 -24.62
N SER A 325 6.97 7.29 -25.62
CA SER A 325 7.30 8.59 -26.23
C SER A 325 6.92 9.78 -25.35
N ASP A 326 5.98 9.61 -24.43
CA ASP A 326 5.44 10.69 -23.60
C ASP A 326 6.30 10.92 -22.35
N ILE A 327 7.21 9.99 -22.02
CA ILE A 327 8.19 10.18 -20.95
C ILE A 327 9.28 11.12 -21.46
N ASP A 328 9.45 12.26 -20.81
CA ASP A 328 10.49 13.23 -21.15
C ASP A 328 11.82 12.85 -20.51
N GLU A 329 11.79 12.42 -19.25
CA GLU A 329 12.99 12.14 -18.46
C GLU A 329 12.82 10.89 -17.60
N VAL A 330 13.96 10.22 -17.30
CA VAL A 330 14.01 9.02 -16.45
C VAL A 330 14.99 9.25 -15.31
N ILE A 331 14.51 9.14 -14.07
CA ILE A 331 15.32 9.29 -12.86
C ILE A 331 15.50 7.92 -12.22
N LEU A 332 16.74 7.53 -11.99
CA LEU A 332 17.09 6.32 -11.26
C LEU A 332 17.35 6.63 -9.79
N VAL A 333 16.74 5.87 -8.91
CA VAL A 333 16.85 5.98 -7.45
C VAL A 333 17.22 4.60 -6.88
N GLY A 334 17.96 4.60 -5.78
CA GLY A 334 18.42 3.38 -5.12
C GLY A 334 19.66 2.74 -5.76
N GLY A 335 20.51 2.17 -4.93
CA GLY A 335 21.82 1.62 -5.35
C GLY A 335 21.73 0.47 -6.35
N SER A 336 20.62 -0.30 -6.32
CA SER A 336 20.42 -1.45 -7.23
C SER A 336 20.14 -1.04 -8.67
N THR A 337 19.77 0.22 -8.94
CA THR A 337 19.64 0.76 -10.31
C THR A 337 20.99 0.89 -11.03
N ARG A 338 22.08 0.72 -10.33
CA ARG A 338 23.44 0.67 -10.93
C ARG A 338 23.72 -0.65 -11.66
N ILE A 339 22.91 -1.69 -11.46
CA ILE A 339 23.02 -2.99 -12.13
C ILE A 339 22.77 -2.80 -13.63
N PRO A 340 23.74 -3.21 -14.52
CA PRO A 340 23.62 -2.96 -15.96
C PRO A 340 22.35 -3.55 -16.60
N ALA A 341 21.92 -4.75 -16.17
CA ALA A 341 20.69 -5.38 -16.65
C ALA A 341 19.45 -4.55 -16.31
N VAL A 342 19.39 -3.90 -15.15
CA VAL A 342 18.31 -3.00 -14.73
C VAL A 342 18.29 -1.76 -15.63
N GLN A 343 19.45 -1.13 -15.87
CA GLN A 343 19.53 0.03 -16.77
C GLN A 343 19.14 -0.33 -18.21
N ALA A 344 19.51 -1.52 -18.67
CA ALA A 344 19.09 -2.01 -19.98
C ALA A 344 17.56 -2.22 -20.09
N LEU A 345 16.95 -2.74 -19.01
CA LEU A 345 15.49 -2.84 -18.91
C LEU A 345 14.83 -1.46 -18.99
N VAL A 346 15.28 -0.50 -18.20
CA VAL A 346 14.73 0.87 -18.17
C VAL A 346 14.79 1.51 -19.57
N ARG A 347 15.96 1.46 -20.24
CA ARG A 347 16.09 1.97 -21.62
C ARG A 347 15.09 1.31 -22.57
N ARG A 348 14.92 -0.01 -22.46
CA ARG A 348 13.95 -0.74 -23.31
C ARG A 348 12.51 -0.26 -23.07
N LEU A 349 12.12 0.03 -21.83
CA LEU A 349 10.77 0.44 -21.45
C LEU A 349 10.47 1.91 -21.73
N THR A 350 11.48 2.71 -22.02
CA THR A 350 11.36 4.16 -22.25
C THR A 350 11.78 4.57 -23.67
N GLY A 351 11.65 3.65 -24.63
CA GLY A 351 11.95 3.93 -26.05
C GLY A 351 13.42 4.25 -26.33
N GLY A 352 14.35 3.71 -25.52
CA GLY A 352 15.79 3.91 -25.68
C GLY A 352 16.35 5.15 -24.99
N LYS A 353 15.59 5.81 -24.12
CA LYS A 353 16.06 6.97 -23.34
C LYS A 353 17.14 6.55 -22.34
N ASP A 354 18.20 7.34 -22.28
CA ASP A 354 19.21 7.18 -21.23
C ASP A 354 18.71 7.82 -19.93
N PRO A 355 18.87 7.12 -18.78
CA PRO A 355 18.52 7.70 -17.49
C PRO A 355 19.34 8.95 -17.18
N ASN A 356 18.71 9.90 -16.49
CA ASN A 356 19.37 11.11 -16.04
C ASN A 356 20.43 10.80 -14.98
N MET A 357 21.66 11.21 -15.24
CA MET A 357 22.83 10.99 -14.38
C MET A 357 23.22 12.22 -13.56
N SER A 358 22.42 13.31 -13.59
CA SER A 358 22.72 14.54 -12.87
C SER A 358 22.45 14.43 -11.36
N VAL A 359 21.61 13.47 -10.96
CA VAL A 359 21.28 13.23 -9.56
C VAL A 359 21.99 11.97 -9.06
N ASN A 360 22.44 12.00 -7.80
CA ASN A 360 23.01 10.82 -7.16
C ASN A 360 21.88 9.92 -6.65
N PRO A 361 21.71 8.70 -7.16
CA PRO A 361 20.61 7.81 -6.79
C PRO A 361 20.59 7.39 -5.30
N ASP A 362 21.72 7.55 -4.59
CA ASP A 362 21.83 7.24 -3.16
C ASP A 362 21.48 8.42 -2.25
N GLU A 363 21.34 9.65 -2.80
CA GLU A 363 21.18 10.89 -2.02
C GLU A 363 19.93 11.69 -2.39
N VAL A 364 19.43 11.53 -3.61
CA VAL A 364 18.38 12.37 -4.20
C VAL A 364 17.11 12.39 -3.36
N VAL A 365 16.77 11.26 -2.73
CA VAL A 365 15.59 11.12 -1.86
C VAL A 365 15.72 11.99 -0.61
N ALA A 366 16.87 11.94 0.07
CA ALA A 366 17.12 12.76 1.25
C ALA A 366 17.13 14.26 0.91
N LEU A 367 17.71 14.64 -0.24
CA LEU A 367 17.70 16.02 -0.73
C LEU A 367 16.27 16.51 -0.95
N GLY A 368 15.41 15.72 -1.59
CA GLY A 368 14.00 16.06 -1.76
C GLY A 368 13.23 16.16 -0.45
N ALA A 369 13.51 15.27 0.50
CA ALA A 369 12.94 15.36 1.83
C ALA A 369 13.38 16.64 2.57
N ALA A 370 14.63 17.09 2.38
CA ALA A 370 15.13 18.36 2.94
C ALA A 370 14.46 19.57 2.30
N ILE A 371 14.22 19.55 0.99
CA ILE A 371 13.43 20.59 0.31
C ILE A 371 12.02 20.65 0.93
N GLN A 372 11.36 19.50 1.11
CA GLN A 372 10.04 19.45 1.72
C GLN A 372 10.04 19.97 3.17
N ALA A 373 11.10 19.69 3.94
CA ALA A 373 11.27 20.27 5.26
C ALA A 373 11.37 21.81 5.20
N GLY A 374 12.14 22.35 4.24
CA GLY A 374 12.25 23.78 3.97
C GLY A 374 10.90 24.41 3.55
N VAL A 375 10.09 23.73 2.75
CA VAL A 375 8.72 24.17 2.39
C VAL A 375 7.85 24.26 3.63
N LEU A 376 7.84 23.25 4.50
CA LEU A 376 7.03 23.22 5.71
C LEU A 376 7.48 24.28 6.75
N LYS A 377 8.76 24.67 6.74
CA LYS A 377 9.29 25.74 7.58
C LYS A 377 9.15 27.14 6.95
N GLY A 378 8.65 27.22 5.70
CA GLY A 378 8.48 28.48 4.96
C GLY A 378 9.79 29.08 4.42
N GLU A 379 10.87 28.30 4.41
CA GLU A 379 12.19 28.67 3.86
C GLU A 379 12.22 28.52 2.33
N VAL A 380 11.47 27.54 1.80
CA VAL A 380 11.23 27.33 0.37
C VAL A 380 9.81 27.78 0.04
N LYS A 381 9.67 28.59 -1.00
CA LYS A 381 8.40 29.13 -1.48
C LYS A 381 8.12 28.61 -2.89
N ASP A 382 6.85 28.67 -3.28
CA ASP A 382 6.38 28.37 -4.63
C ASP A 382 6.64 26.92 -5.08
N VAL A 383 6.60 25.99 -4.13
CA VAL A 383 6.67 24.55 -4.39
C VAL A 383 5.39 23.88 -3.90
N LEU A 384 4.71 23.17 -4.80
CA LEU A 384 3.51 22.40 -4.52
C LEU A 384 3.76 20.93 -4.83
N LEU A 385 3.46 20.08 -3.86
CA LEU A 385 3.56 18.64 -3.97
C LEU A 385 2.18 18.02 -3.89
N LEU A 386 1.81 17.24 -4.91
CA LEU A 386 0.58 16.47 -4.98
C LEU A 386 0.92 14.98 -5.15
N ASP A 387 0.60 14.20 -4.13
CA ASP A 387 0.83 12.76 -4.10
C ASP A 387 -0.47 11.98 -4.32
N VAL A 388 -0.42 10.65 -4.47
CA VAL A 388 -1.59 9.82 -4.75
C VAL A 388 -1.69 8.61 -3.81
N THR A 389 -2.92 8.09 -3.63
CA THR A 389 -3.13 6.80 -2.97
C THR A 389 -2.77 5.65 -3.92
N PRO A 390 -1.99 4.64 -3.47
CA PRO A 390 -1.51 3.57 -4.36
C PRO A 390 -2.58 2.54 -4.73
N LEU A 391 -3.62 2.38 -3.91
CA LEU A 391 -4.69 1.41 -4.09
C LEU A 391 -6.06 2.02 -3.82
N SER A 392 -7.09 1.42 -4.43
CA SER A 392 -8.49 1.74 -4.16
C SER A 392 -8.88 1.38 -2.73
N LEU A 393 -9.72 2.21 -2.14
CA LEU A 393 -10.26 2.09 -0.79
C LEU A 393 -11.78 2.07 -0.85
N GLY A 394 -12.39 1.21 -0.06
CA GLY A 394 -13.84 1.06 -0.05
C GLY A 394 -14.35 0.31 1.16
N VAL A 395 -15.61 -0.08 1.10
CA VAL A 395 -16.28 -0.86 2.13
C VAL A 395 -16.90 -2.13 1.56
N GLU A 396 -17.03 -3.14 2.42
CA GLU A 396 -17.83 -4.31 2.10
C GLU A 396 -19.30 -3.92 2.10
N THR A 397 -20.01 -4.34 1.07
CA THR A 397 -21.45 -4.13 0.93
C THR A 397 -22.15 -5.47 0.76
N ARG A 398 -23.50 -5.44 0.78
CA ARG A 398 -24.34 -6.63 0.71
C ARG A 398 -23.94 -7.55 -0.44
N GLY A 399 -23.79 -8.85 -0.14
CA GLY A 399 -23.38 -9.88 -1.09
C GLY A 399 -21.87 -10.05 -1.18
N GLY A 400 -21.09 -9.48 -0.23
CA GLY A 400 -19.64 -9.64 -0.17
C GLY A 400 -18.91 -8.92 -1.30
N VAL A 401 -19.42 -7.79 -1.75
CA VAL A 401 -18.84 -6.94 -2.80
C VAL A 401 -18.10 -5.77 -2.18
N MET A 402 -16.95 -5.41 -2.74
CA MET A 402 -16.27 -4.17 -2.40
C MET A 402 -16.86 -3.00 -3.20
N THR A 403 -17.40 -2.01 -2.51
CA THR A 403 -17.77 -0.73 -3.10
C THR A 403 -16.64 0.27 -2.89
N LYS A 404 -16.02 0.70 -3.99
CA LYS A 404 -14.90 1.66 -3.96
C LYS A 404 -15.44 3.07 -3.67
N ILE A 405 -14.81 3.76 -2.72
CA ILE A 405 -15.08 5.16 -2.36
C ILE A 405 -13.97 6.07 -2.86
N ILE A 406 -12.72 5.61 -2.79
CA ILE A 406 -11.56 6.30 -3.33
C ILE A 406 -10.84 5.34 -4.29
N GLU A 407 -10.75 5.72 -5.55
CA GLU A 407 -10.02 4.95 -6.56
C GLU A 407 -8.50 5.09 -6.38
N ARG A 408 -7.72 4.07 -6.77
CA ARG A 408 -6.25 4.16 -6.82
C ARG A 408 -5.80 5.34 -7.67
N ASN A 409 -4.63 5.86 -7.38
CA ASN A 409 -4.05 7.05 -8.02
C ASN A 409 -4.89 8.33 -7.86
N THR A 410 -5.76 8.39 -6.85
CA THR A 410 -6.44 9.63 -6.45
C THR A 410 -5.47 10.52 -5.69
N THR A 411 -5.38 11.79 -6.10
CA THR A 411 -4.52 12.79 -5.44
C THR A 411 -4.90 13.01 -3.98
N ILE A 412 -3.92 13.02 -3.09
CA ILE A 412 -4.06 13.26 -1.66
C ILE A 412 -3.47 14.63 -1.25
N PRO A 413 -4.01 15.31 -0.20
CA PRO A 413 -5.09 14.83 0.67
C PRO A 413 -6.46 14.83 -0.03
N VAL A 414 -7.31 13.89 0.35
CA VAL A 414 -8.65 13.72 -0.25
C VAL A 414 -9.66 13.27 0.77
N ARG A 415 -10.88 13.81 0.66
CA ARG A 415 -12.03 13.39 1.43
C ARG A 415 -13.17 13.02 0.48
N ARG A 416 -13.73 11.81 0.65
CA ARG A 416 -14.88 11.31 -0.10
C ARG A 416 -15.90 10.72 0.86
N SER A 417 -17.16 10.88 0.53
CA SER A 417 -18.27 10.32 1.30
C SER A 417 -19.28 9.68 0.37
N GLU A 418 -19.77 8.52 0.76
CA GLU A 418 -20.87 7.81 0.10
C GLU A 418 -21.97 7.50 1.10
N THR A 419 -23.22 7.44 0.64
CA THR A 419 -24.37 7.17 1.48
C THR A 419 -24.88 5.77 1.22
N PHE A 420 -24.92 4.97 2.27
CA PHE A 420 -25.42 3.60 2.28
C PHE A 420 -26.70 3.50 3.11
N SER A 421 -27.35 2.35 3.05
CA SER A 421 -28.56 2.09 3.83
C SER A 421 -28.48 0.72 4.54
N THR A 422 -29.53 0.40 5.31
CA THR A 422 -29.65 -0.87 6.04
C THR A 422 -30.11 -2.02 5.16
N ALA A 423 -29.60 -3.22 5.42
CA ALA A 423 -29.96 -4.47 4.74
C ALA A 423 -31.27 -5.08 5.26
N GLU A 424 -31.63 -4.82 6.52
CA GLU A 424 -32.75 -5.42 7.22
C GLU A 424 -33.69 -4.36 7.82
N ASP A 425 -34.97 -4.72 7.99
CA ASP A 425 -35.95 -3.90 8.68
C ASP A 425 -35.58 -3.76 10.17
N ASN A 426 -35.66 -2.53 10.68
CA ASN A 426 -35.34 -2.19 12.08
C ASN A 426 -33.94 -2.62 12.55
N GLN A 427 -32.98 -2.63 11.66
CA GLN A 427 -31.57 -2.94 11.97
C GLN A 427 -31.04 -1.95 13.02
N PRO A 428 -30.49 -2.41 14.16
CA PRO A 428 -30.08 -1.53 15.25
C PRO A 428 -28.68 -0.96 15.09
N ALA A 429 -27.86 -1.57 14.23
CA ALA A 429 -26.45 -1.22 13.99
C ALA A 429 -26.02 -1.62 12.59
N VAL A 430 -24.98 -0.99 12.07
CA VAL A 430 -24.28 -1.38 10.83
C VAL A 430 -22.81 -1.65 11.12
N ASP A 431 -22.30 -2.75 10.56
CA ASP A 431 -20.88 -3.07 10.59
C ASP A 431 -20.21 -2.47 9.35
N VAL A 432 -19.18 -1.66 9.56
CA VAL A 432 -18.38 -1.06 8.50
C VAL A 432 -17.06 -1.81 8.41
N VAL A 433 -16.87 -2.57 7.34
CA VAL A 433 -15.63 -3.27 7.02
C VAL A 433 -14.88 -2.46 5.98
N VAL A 434 -13.75 -1.88 6.39
CA VAL A 434 -12.89 -1.05 5.52
C VAL A 434 -11.95 -1.95 4.75
N LEU A 435 -11.94 -1.79 3.43
CA LEU A 435 -11.20 -2.63 2.49
C LEU A 435 -10.22 -1.81 1.65
N GLN A 436 -9.12 -2.46 1.27
CA GLN A 436 -8.16 -1.94 0.31
C GLN A 436 -7.85 -3.00 -0.75
N GLY A 437 -7.84 -2.61 -2.03
CA GLY A 437 -7.52 -3.49 -3.16
C GLY A 437 -8.34 -3.19 -4.40
N GLU A 438 -8.20 -4.04 -5.42
CA GLU A 438 -8.80 -3.83 -6.73
C GLU A 438 -9.86 -4.88 -7.10
N ARG A 439 -10.07 -5.90 -6.24
CA ARG A 439 -11.00 -7.00 -6.52
C ARG A 439 -12.44 -6.60 -6.20
N GLU A 440 -13.39 -7.06 -7.00
CA GLU A 440 -14.82 -6.83 -6.77
C GLU A 440 -15.34 -7.59 -5.53
N ARG A 441 -14.80 -8.79 -5.23
CA ARG A 441 -15.16 -9.53 -4.04
C ARG A 441 -14.46 -8.97 -2.81
N ALA A 442 -15.22 -8.67 -1.76
CA ALA A 442 -14.68 -8.14 -0.50
C ALA A 442 -13.61 -9.07 0.12
N ALA A 443 -13.86 -10.40 0.11
CA ALA A 443 -12.94 -11.39 0.68
C ALA A 443 -11.59 -11.51 -0.04
N ASP A 444 -11.49 -11.01 -1.28
CA ASP A 444 -10.26 -11.03 -2.08
C ASP A 444 -9.46 -9.73 -1.93
N ASN A 445 -9.96 -8.78 -1.12
CA ASN A 445 -9.30 -7.54 -0.77
C ASN A 445 -8.85 -7.58 0.69
N ARG A 446 -7.96 -6.68 1.06
CA ARG A 446 -7.50 -6.61 2.43
C ARG A 446 -8.45 -5.83 3.32
N VAL A 447 -8.74 -6.41 4.49
CA VAL A 447 -9.44 -5.71 5.57
C VAL A 447 -8.46 -4.81 6.30
N LEU A 448 -8.67 -3.49 6.22
CA LEU A 448 -7.90 -2.50 6.96
C LEU A 448 -8.43 -2.30 8.39
N GLY A 449 -9.71 -2.52 8.59
CA GLY A 449 -10.32 -2.41 9.91
C GLY A 449 -11.82 -2.67 9.87
N ARG A 450 -12.39 -2.87 11.06
CA ARG A 450 -13.83 -3.07 11.26
C ARG A 450 -14.31 -2.23 12.43
N PHE A 451 -15.45 -1.60 12.30
CA PHE A 451 -16.13 -0.93 13.40
C PHE A 451 -17.64 -0.97 13.21
N GLN A 452 -18.38 -0.80 14.29
CA GLN A 452 -19.84 -0.85 14.28
C GLN A 452 -20.44 0.51 14.63
N LEU A 453 -21.35 1.01 13.80
CA LEU A 453 -22.19 2.15 14.11
C LEU A 453 -23.48 1.64 14.76
N THR A 454 -23.66 1.93 16.03
CA THR A 454 -24.83 1.53 16.84
C THR A 454 -25.83 2.67 16.99
N ASP A 455 -27.03 2.35 17.52
CA ASP A 455 -28.10 3.31 17.79
C ASP A 455 -28.55 4.10 16.55
N ILE A 456 -28.54 3.45 15.40
CA ILE A 456 -29.06 4.02 14.16
C ILE A 456 -30.61 4.10 14.20
N ARG A 457 -31.18 4.91 13.33
CA ARG A 457 -32.61 5.01 13.19
C ARG A 457 -33.21 3.66 12.81
N GLN A 458 -34.12 3.14 13.63
CA GLN A 458 -34.90 1.95 13.30
C GLN A 458 -36.01 2.31 12.30
N ALA A 459 -35.92 1.78 11.10
CA ALA A 459 -36.82 2.02 9.98
C ALA A 459 -36.83 0.78 9.06
N PRO A 460 -37.77 0.73 8.08
CA PRO A 460 -37.66 -0.26 7.01
C PRO A 460 -36.28 -0.18 6.31
N ARG A 461 -35.80 -1.33 5.84
CA ARG A 461 -34.52 -1.39 5.08
C ARG A 461 -34.55 -0.43 3.88
N GLY A 462 -33.42 0.16 3.57
CA GLY A 462 -33.27 1.14 2.49
C GLY A 462 -33.71 2.57 2.88
N GLU A 463 -34.31 2.81 4.07
CA GLU A 463 -34.68 4.15 4.52
C GLU A 463 -33.57 4.87 5.32
N PRO A 464 -32.89 4.23 6.30
CA PRO A 464 -31.81 4.89 7.02
C PRO A 464 -30.67 5.34 6.08
N GLN A 465 -30.13 6.54 6.32
CA GLN A 465 -29.03 7.09 5.53
C GLN A 465 -27.74 7.07 6.34
N ILE A 466 -26.87 6.14 6.01
CA ILE A 466 -25.57 5.97 6.66
C ILE A 466 -24.48 6.55 5.76
N GLU A 467 -24.00 7.74 6.11
CA GLU A 467 -22.91 8.39 5.41
C GLU A 467 -21.56 7.82 5.88
N VAL A 468 -20.81 7.21 4.97
CA VAL A 468 -19.46 6.72 5.23
C VAL A 468 -18.46 7.65 4.56
N THR A 469 -17.58 8.23 5.37
CA THR A 469 -16.58 9.21 4.93
C THR A 469 -15.18 8.61 5.07
N PHE A 470 -14.43 8.67 3.99
CA PHE A 470 -13.00 8.38 3.93
C PHE A 470 -12.23 9.68 3.85
N ASP A 471 -11.28 9.87 4.74
CA ASP A 471 -10.43 11.07 4.82
C ASP A 471 -8.96 10.65 4.85
N ILE A 472 -8.23 10.94 3.77
CA ILE A 472 -6.80 10.65 3.66
C ILE A 472 -6.04 11.96 3.81
N ASP A 473 -5.16 12.03 4.80
CA ASP A 473 -4.32 13.20 5.04
C ASP A 473 -3.14 13.30 4.05
N ALA A 474 -2.36 14.38 4.17
CA ALA A 474 -1.18 14.60 3.34
C ALA A 474 -0.03 13.60 3.60
N ASN A 475 -0.09 12.79 4.65
CA ASN A 475 0.85 11.71 4.95
C ASN A 475 0.39 10.36 4.40
N GLY A 476 -0.81 10.31 3.81
CA GLY A 476 -1.46 9.08 3.33
C GLY A 476 -2.16 8.29 4.43
N ILE A 477 -2.38 8.87 5.62
CA ILE A 477 -3.06 8.21 6.75
C ILE A 477 -4.56 8.31 6.55
N LEU A 478 -5.24 7.16 6.62
CA LEU A 478 -6.68 7.03 6.40
C LEU A 478 -7.46 7.08 7.72
N GLU A 479 -8.47 7.92 7.74
CA GLU A 479 -9.53 7.93 8.74
C GLU A 479 -10.87 7.61 8.07
N VAL A 480 -11.62 6.66 8.65
CA VAL A 480 -12.95 6.30 8.16
C VAL A 480 -13.96 6.56 9.25
N ARG A 481 -15.05 7.24 8.89
CA ARG A 481 -16.17 7.56 9.79
C ARG A 481 -17.48 7.15 9.14
N ALA A 482 -18.39 6.59 9.95
CA ALA A 482 -19.75 6.34 9.57
C ALA A 482 -20.70 7.18 10.44
N ARG A 483 -21.68 7.81 9.82
CA ARG A 483 -22.66 8.66 10.51
C ARG A 483 -24.08 8.37 10.02
N ASP A 484 -24.99 8.14 10.94
CA ASP A 484 -26.42 8.15 10.65
C ASP A 484 -26.89 9.62 10.51
N ARG A 485 -27.36 10.00 9.33
CA ARG A 485 -27.82 11.38 9.04
C ARG A 485 -29.06 11.77 9.83
N ASP A 486 -29.90 10.80 10.20
CA ASP A 486 -31.16 11.06 10.91
C ASP A 486 -30.95 11.23 12.42
N THR A 487 -30.18 10.35 13.05
CA THR A 487 -29.90 10.39 14.50
C THR A 487 -28.69 11.27 14.84
N GLY A 488 -27.82 11.53 13.89
CA GLY A 488 -26.55 12.23 14.08
C GLY A 488 -25.50 11.39 14.82
N LYS A 489 -25.76 10.11 15.09
CA LYS A 489 -24.77 9.20 15.67
C LYS A 489 -23.63 9.01 14.70
N GLU A 490 -22.43 8.99 15.24
CA GLU A 490 -21.18 8.86 14.47
C GLU A 490 -20.22 7.91 15.19
N GLN A 491 -19.55 7.08 14.43
CA GLN A 491 -18.47 6.21 14.87
C GLN A 491 -17.40 6.19 13.78
N GLY A 492 -16.15 5.99 14.16
CA GLY A 492 -15.05 5.95 13.19
C GLY A 492 -13.86 5.17 13.70
N ILE A 493 -12.94 4.93 12.79
CA ILE A 493 -11.66 4.30 13.04
C ILE A 493 -10.56 5.06 12.28
N THR A 494 -9.44 5.30 12.95
CA THR A 494 -8.19 5.67 12.28
C THR A 494 -7.46 4.38 11.99
N ILE A 495 -7.09 4.17 10.72
CA ILE A 495 -6.41 2.93 10.31
C ILE A 495 -4.94 3.01 10.76
N SER A 496 -4.70 2.94 12.03
CA SER A 496 -3.35 2.92 12.64
C SER A 496 -3.01 1.59 13.31
N GLU A 497 -4.00 0.71 13.47
CA GLU A 497 -3.86 -0.56 14.16
C GLU A 497 -4.13 -1.76 13.23
N SER A 498 -4.40 -1.52 11.96
CA SER A 498 -4.72 -2.60 11.02
C SER A 498 -3.49 -3.39 10.60
N SER A 499 -3.68 -4.68 10.45
CA SER A 499 -2.73 -5.60 9.85
C SER A 499 -2.35 -5.16 8.43
N ASN A 500 -1.10 -5.21 8.13
CA ASN A 500 -0.46 -4.54 7.02
C ASN A 500 -0.48 -5.35 5.74
N LEU A 501 -0.71 -4.69 4.60
CA LEU A 501 -0.55 -5.30 3.28
C LEU A 501 0.91 -5.48 2.93
N ASP A 502 1.21 -6.71 2.61
CA ASP A 502 2.33 -7.06 1.79
C ASP A 502 2.07 -6.62 0.33
N ARG A 503 3.06 -6.14 -0.32
CA ARG A 503 3.03 -5.57 -1.66
C ARG A 503 2.97 -6.61 -2.77
N GLY A 504 3.60 -7.77 -2.61
CA GLY A 504 3.36 -8.91 -3.48
C GLY A 504 1.88 -9.29 -3.45
N GLU A 505 1.21 -8.98 -2.32
CA GLU A 505 -0.24 -9.09 -2.18
C GLU A 505 -0.98 -8.01 -2.97
N VAL A 506 -0.48 -6.77 -2.96
CA VAL A 506 -1.03 -5.67 -3.77
C VAL A 506 -0.90 -5.96 -5.26
N GLU A 507 0.29 -6.30 -5.74
CA GLU A 507 0.50 -6.64 -7.15
C GLU A 507 -0.27 -7.88 -7.54
N ARG A 508 -0.24 -8.93 -6.71
CA ARG A 508 -1.07 -10.11 -6.92
C ARG A 508 -2.55 -9.73 -6.98
N MET A 509 -3.03 -8.85 -6.09
CA MET A 509 -4.40 -8.36 -6.10
C MET A 509 -4.75 -7.60 -7.38
N VAL A 510 -3.86 -6.71 -7.85
CA VAL A 510 -4.07 -5.99 -9.12
C VAL A 510 -4.07 -6.96 -10.30
N GLN A 511 -3.08 -7.87 -10.38
CA GLN A 511 -2.99 -8.88 -11.45
C GLN A 511 -4.16 -9.87 -11.40
N GLU A 512 -4.54 -10.33 -10.21
CA GLU A 512 -5.71 -11.19 -10.03
C GLU A 512 -6.98 -10.45 -10.40
N ALA A 513 -7.10 -9.15 -10.08
CA ALA A 513 -8.22 -8.32 -10.51
C ALA A 513 -8.28 -8.22 -12.04
N GLU A 514 -7.16 -7.96 -12.71
CA GLU A 514 -7.10 -7.89 -14.18
C GLU A 514 -7.37 -9.24 -14.84
N ARG A 515 -6.79 -10.34 -14.34
CA ARG A 515 -7.03 -11.70 -14.86
C ARG A 515 -8.47 -12.15 -14.68
N ASN A 516 -9.06 -11.82 -13.55
CA ASN A 516 -10.39 -12.25 -13.18
C ASN A 516 -11.47 -11.18 -13.44
N GLN A 517 -11.11 -10.08 -14.12
CA GLN A 517 -12.02 -8.97 -14.40
C GLN A 517 -13.36 -9.42 -15.01
N GLY A 518 -13.32 -10.40 -15.92
CA GLY A 518 -14.55 -10.96 -16.51
C GLY A 518 -15.39 -11.77 -15.53
N GLU A 519 -14.77 -12.51 -14.63
CA GLU A 519 -15.45 -13.29 -13.58
C GLU A 519 -15.99 -12.39 -12.48
N ASP A 520 -15.20 -11.40 -12.06
CA ASP A 520 -15.59 -10.42 -11.06
C ASP A 520 -16.76 -9.56 -11.56
N GLN A 521 -16.73 -9.11 -12.82
CA GLN A 521 -17.84 -8.38 -13.43
C GLN A 521 -19.12 -9.23 -13.49
N ALA A 522 -19.02 -10.51 -13.89
CA ALA A 522 -20.15 -11.43 -13.90
C ALA A 522 -20.70 -11.68 -12.49
N LEU A 523 -19.83 -11.78 -11.49
CA LEU A 523 -20.23 -11.91 -10.09
C LEU A 523 -20.98 -10.67 -9.61
N ARG A 524 -20.45 -9.48 -9.89
CA ARG A 524 -21.10 -8.21 -9.54
C ARG A 524 -22.48 -8.09 -10.19
N GLU A 525 -22.58 -8.35 -11.51
CA GLU A 525 -23.88 -8.36 -12.20
C GLU A 525 -24.88 -9.34 -11.58
N ALA A 526 -24.40 -10.50 -11.10
CA ALA A 526 -25.26 -11.48 -10.44
C ALA A 526 -25.72 -11.00 -9.04
N VAL A 527 -24.82 -10.35 -8.29
CA VAL A 527 -25.16 -9.77 -6.97
C VAL A 527 -26.13 -8.60 -7.13
N ASP A 528 -25.85 -7.66 -8.03
CA ASP A 528 -26.71 -6.50 -8.29
C ASP A 528 -28.11 -6.94 -8.75
N ALA A 529 -28.20 -7.92 -9.65
CA ALA A 529 -29.46 -8.48 -10.09
C ALA A 529 -30.26 -9.13 -8.94
N ARG A 530 -29.58 -9.86 -8.03
CA ARG A 530 -30.25 -10.46 -6.85
C ARG A 530 -30.73 -9.40 -5.86
N ASN A 531 -29.95 -8.35 -5.64
CA ASN A 531 -30.34 -7.23 -4.78
C ASN A 531 -31.56 -6.50 -5.35
N GLU A 532 -31.60 -6.27 -6.66
CA GLU A 532 -32.78 -5.69 -7.34
C GLU A 532 -33.99 -6.61 -7.20
N LEU A 533 -33.83 -7.92 -7.42
CA LEU A 533 -34.89 -8.92 -7.24
C LEU A 533 -35.45 -8.86 -5.81
N ASP A 534 -34.58 -8.84 -4.81
CA ASP A 534 -34.97 -8.82 -3.40
C ASP A 534 -35.71 -7.50 -3.04
N ALA A 535 -35.25 -6.36 -3.55
CA ALA A 535 -35.89 -5.07 -3.35
C ALA A 535 -37.31 -5.03 -3.97
N VAL A 536 -37.46 -5.51 -5.22
CA VAL A 536 -38.77 -5.58 -5.88
C VAL A 536 -39.68 -6.59 -5.18
N THR A 537 -39.12 -7.73 -4.74
CA THR A 537 -39.87 -8.74 -3.96
C THR A 537 -40.45 -8.12 -2.69
N TYR A 538 -39.65 -7.40 -1.93
CA TYR A 538 -40.09 -6.70 -0.72
C TYR A 538 -41.18 -5.66 -1.01
N GLN A 539 -41.03 -4.89 -2.09
CA GLN A 539 -42.09 -3.92 -2.47
C GLN A 539 -43.41 -4.60 -2.81
N VAL A 540 -43.37 -5.76 -3.50
CA VAL A 540 -44.59 -6.56 -3.80
C VAL A 540 -45.19 -7.12 -2.53
N GLU A 541 -44.39 -7.68 -1.59
CA GLU A 541 -44.88 -8.17 -0.29
C GLU A 541 -45.55 -7.06 0.51
N LYS A 542 -44.88 -5.90 0.62
CA LYS A 542 -45.41 -4.73 1.30
C LYS A 542 -46.75 -4.27 0.68
N ARG A 543 -46.81 -4.25 -0.65
CA ARG A 543 -48.00 -3.85 -1.38
C ARG A 543 -49.18 -4.80 -1.21
N LEU A 544 -48.88 -6.12 -1.20
CA LEU A 544 -49.89 -7.16 -0.91
C LEU A 544 -50.46 -7.02 0.51
N ALA A 545 -49.60 -6.73 1.48
CA ALA A 545 -50.02 -6.50 2.88
C ALA A 545 -50.91 -5.25 3.02
N GLU A 546 -50.56 -4.18 2.31
CA GLU A 546 -51.38 -2.94 2.29
C GLU A 546 -52.74 -3.13 1.66
N LEU A 547 -52.84 -3.89 0.57
CA LEU A 547 -54.10 -4.16 -0.14
C LEU A 547 -54.99 -5.20 0.55
N GLY A 548 -54.40 -6.14 1.27
CA GLY A 548 -55.10 -7.21 1.99
C GLY A 548 -56.11 -7.97 1.12
N ASP A 549 -57.38 -7.92 1.50
CA ASP A 549 -58.47 -8.61 0.77
C ASP A 549 -59.05 -7.78 -0.39
N THR A 550 -58.57 -6.54 -0.61
CA THR A 550 -58.98 -5.69 -1.73
C THR A 550 -58.22 -5.98 -3.02
N ALA A 551 -57.12 -6.74 -2.94
CA ALA A 551 -56.34 -7.14 -4.11
C ALA A 551 -57.13 -8.15 -4.97
N PRO A 552 -57.10 -8.03 -6.32
CA PRO A 552 -57.72 -9.01 -7.21
C PRO A 552 -57.14 -10.41 -6.97
N ALA A 553 -58.01 -11.40 -6.75
CA ALA A 553 -57.60 -12.75 -6.31
C ALA A 553 -56.56 -13.42 -7.25
N HIS A 554 -56.65 -13.16 -8.55
CA HIS A 554 -55.71 -13.71 -9.53
C HIS A 554 -54.33 -13.03 -9.49
N GLU A 555 -54.30 -11.70 -9.26
CA GLU A 555 -53.03 -10.95 -9.10
C GLU A 555 -52.35 -11.33 -7.78
N LYS A 556 -53.11 -11.47 -6.70
CA LYS A 556 -52.61 -11.90 -5.39
C LYS A 556 -51.95 -13.29 -5.47
N ALA A 557 -52.62 -14.27 -6.07
CA ALA A 557 -52.08 -15.61 -6.23
C ALA A 557 -50.80 -15.65 -7.11
N ARG A 558 -50.77 -14.84 -8.18
CA ARG A 558 -49.61 -14.71 -9.05
C ARG A 558 -48.44 -14.07 -8.31
N ALA A 559 -48.70 -12.99 -7.57
CA ALA A 559 -47.70 -12.29 -6.78
C ALA A 559 -47.08 -13.20 -5.69
N GLU A 560 -47.91 -13.92 -4.91
CA GLU A 560 -47.45 -14.84 -3.87
C GLU A 560 -46.58 -15.96 -4.43
N MET A 561 -46.88 -16.49 -5.61
CA MET A 561 -46.08 -17.51 -6.29
C MET A 561 -44.71 -16.92 -6.71
N LEU A 562 -44.69 -15.74 -7.35
CA LEU A 562 -43.48 -15.10 -7.80
C LEU A 562 -42.59 -14.65 -6.64
N VAL A 563 -43.16 -14.17 -5.55
CA VAL A 563 -42.46 -13.84 -4.30
C VAL A 563 -41.79 -15.09 -3.72
N SER A 564 -42.47 -16.24 -3.68
CA SER A 564 -41.91 -17.50 -3.21
C SER A 564 -40.71 -17.94 -4.08
N ASP A 565 -40.85 -17.86 -5.41
CA ASP A 565 -39.80 -18.22 -6.35
C ASP A 565 -38.60 -17.25 -6.28
N ALA A 566 -38.85 -15.95 -6.08
CA ALA A 566 -37.84 -14.93 -5.91
C ALA A 566 -37.02 -15.15 -4.60
N ARG A 567 -37.71 -15.38 -3.49
CA ARG A 567 -37.05 -15.71 -2.20
C ARG A 567 -36.21 -16.96 -2.29
N ALA A 568 -36.68 -17.98 -3.01
CA ALA A 568 -35.89 -19.18 -3.26
C ALA A 568 -34.66 -18.87 -4.14
N ALA A 569 -34.82 -18.07 -5.20
CA ALA A 569 -33.72 -17.69 -6.08
C ALA A 569 -32.64 -16.86 -5.36
N VAL A 570 -33.04 -15.93 -4.49
CA VAL A 570 -32.10 -15.14 -3.66
C VAL A 570 -31.35 -16.06 -2.68
N LYS A 571 -32.07 -16.94 -1.97
CA LYS A 571 -31.49 -17.88 -1.00
C LYS A 571 -30.53 -18.90 -1.61
N GLU A 572 -30.81 -19.32 -2.85
CA GLU A 572 -29.98 -20.29 -3.61
C GLU A 572 -28.83 -19.62 -4.36
N GLU A 573 -28.63 -18.31 -4.20
CA GLU A 573 -27.66 -17.49 -4.92
C GLU A 573 -27.73 -17.67 -6.44
N ALA A 574 -28.95 -17.72 -7.00
CA ALA A 574 -29.19 -18.01 -8.40
C ALA A 574 -28.49 -16.99 -9.33
N GLY A 575 -28.04 -17.49 -10.50
CA GLY A 575 -27.40 -16.67 -11.52
C GLY A 575 -28.38 -15.71 -12.24
N VAL A 576 -27.81 -14.74 -12.96
CA VAL A 576 -28.51 -13.65 -13.67
C VAL A 576 -29.62 -14.16 -14.59
N GLU A 577 -29.40 -15.31 -15.25
CA GLU A 577 -30.38 -15.95 -16.17
C GLU A 577 -31.71 -16.31 -15.51
N ARG A 578 -31.69 -16.64 -14.20
CA ARG A 578 -32.92 -16.93 -13.44
C ARG A 578 -33.48 -15.69 -12.75
N VAL A 579 -32.62 -14.78 -12.33
CA VAL A 579 -32.97 -13.61 -11.52
C VAL A 579 -33.68 -12.54 -12.35
N ARG A 580 -33.12 -12.10 -13.48
CA ARG A 580 -33.67 -11.03 -14.32
C ARG A 580 -35.12 -11.27 -14.80
N PRO A 581 -35.49 -12.49 -15.27
CA PRO A 581 -36.89 -12.76 -15.61
C PRO A 581 -37.85 -12.58 -14.42
N LEU A 582 -37.48 -13.10 -13.23
CA LEU A 582 -38.29 -12.95 -12.01
C LEU A 582 -38.46 -11.49 -11.60
N THR A 583 -37.39 -10.71 -11.66
CA THR A 583 -37.45 -9.25 -11.40
C THR A 583 -38.44 -8.56 -12.34
N SER A 584 -38.35 -8.85 -13.64
CA SER A 584 -39.24 -8.25 -14.64
C SER A 584 -40.74 -8.65 -14.42
N GLU A 585 -40.98 -9.91 -14.05
CA GLU A 585 -42.35 -10.37 -13.75
C GLU A 585 -42.90 -9.75 -12.48
N LEU A 586 -42.09 -9.59 -11.43
CA LEU A 586 -42.48 -8.93 -10.19
C LEU A 586 -42.74 -7.44 -10.40
N GLN A 587 -41.93 -6.76 -11.21
CA GLN A 587 -42.15 -5.35 -11.58
C GLN A 587 -43.50 -5.17 -12.31
N GLN A 588 -43.88 -6.10 -13.20
CA GLN A 588 -45.17 -6.08 -13.87
C GLN A 588 -46.34 -6.28 -12.87
N VAL A 589 -46.15 -7.23 -11.93
CA VAL A 589 -47.17 -7.46 -10.88
C VAL A 589 -47.29 -6.23 -9.98
N LEU A 590 -46.16 -5.60 -9.59
CA LEU A 590 -46.20 -4.38 -8.79
C LEU A 590 -46.93 -3.25 -9.48
N ALA A 591 -46.72 -3.07 -10.79
CA ALA A 591 -47.45 -2.09 -11.61
C ALA A 591 -48.95 -2.42 -11.68
N GLY A 592 -49.30 -3.71 -11.83
CA GLY A 592 -50.72 -4.17 -11.82
C GLY A 592 -51.42 -3.91 -10.48
N LEU A 593 -50.78 -4.21 -9.37
CA LEU A 593 -51.28 -3.94 -8.02
C LEU A 593 -51.45 -2.42 -7.76
N ALA A 594 -50.55 -1.59 -8.27
CA ALA A 594 -50.65 -0.13 -8.18
C ALA A 594 -51.84 0.41 -8.98
N ALA A 595 -52.09 -0.10 -10.18
CA ALA A 595 -53.23 0.27 -11.01
C ALA A 595 -54.58 -0.18 -10.37
N ALA A 596 -54.60 -1.37 -9.76
CA ALA A 596 -55.77 -1.86 -9.04
C ALA A 596 -56.16 -0.98 -7.84
N GLN A 597 -55.17 -0.44 -7.12
CA GLN A 597 -55.43 0.48 -6.01
C GLN A 597 -55.96 1.83 -6.50
N GLN A 598 -55.46 2.38 -7.59
CA GLN A 598 -55.96 3.62 -8.18
C GLN A 598 -57.41 3.47 -8.66
N SER A 599 -57.79 2.32 -9.22
CA SER A 599 -59.13 2.03 -9.64
C SER A 599 -60.08 1.81 -8.44
N ALA A 600 -59.63 1.24 -7.34
CA ALA A 600 -60.39 1.07 -6.11
C ALA A 600 -60.64 2.42 -5.39
N THR A 601 -59.66 3.32 -5.39
CA THR A 601 -59.79 4.69 -4.85
C THR A 601 -60.67 5.59 -5.74
N ALA A 602 -60.65 5.39 -7.07
CA ALA A 602 -61.54 6.13 -8.00
C ALA A 602 -63.00 5.69 -7.94
N ALA A 603 -63.28 4.46 -7.48
CA ALA A 603 -64.63 3.96 -7.31
C ALA A 603 -65.30 4.38 -5.98
N GLY A 604 -64.58 4.98 -5.04
CA GLY A 604 -65.02 5.30 -3.67
C GLY A 604 -65.25 6.78 -3.34
N GLY A 605 -65.30 7.74 -4.29
CA GLY A 605 -65.50 9.15 -3.95
C GLY A 605 -66.37 9.93 -4.91
N PRO A 606 -67.32 10.70 -4.43
CA PRO A 606 -67.82 11.87 -5.16
C PRO A 606 -67.25 13.16 -4.54
N GLY A 607 -66.74 14.04 -5.36
CA GLY A 607 -66.73 15.48 -5.08
C GLY A 607 -65.38 16.19 -5.03
N GLN A 608 -65.06 16.87 -6.11
CA GLN A 608 -64.56 18.26 -6.25
C GLN A 608 -63.59 18.83 -5.19
N ASP A 609 -62.48 19.42 -5.51
CA ASP A 609 -62.26 20.65 -6.28
C ASP A 609 -60.76 20.96 -6.48
N THR A 610 -60.46 21.35 -7.66
CA THR A 610 -59.56 22.39 -8.20
C THR A 610 -58.35 22.92 -7.44
N ALA A 611 -57.25 22.93 -8.19
CA ALA A 611 -56.33 24.03 -8.49
C ALA A 611 -55.02 24.18 -7.71
N ASP A 612 -54.02 24.18 -8.49
CA ASP A 612 -52.93 25.15 -8.62
C ASP A 612 -51.52 24.77 -8.10
N GLY A 613 -50.66 24.64 -9.02
CA GLY A 613 -49.38 25.25 -9.30
C GLY A 613 -48.25 25.18 -8.28
N GLY A 614 -47.16 24.59 -8.68
CA GLY A 614 -45.86 24.89 -8.07
C GLY A 614 -44.78 23.87 -8.37
N ALA A 615 -44.03 24.09 -9.44
CA ALA A 615 -42.81 23.37 -9.73
C ALA A 615 -41.70 23.71 -8.71
N ALA A 616 -41.10 22.71 -8.14
CA ALA A 616 -39.77 22.86 -7.57
C ALA A 616 -38.96 21.60 -7.87
N GLY A 617 -37.87 21.77 -8.60
CA GLY A 617 -36.94 20.72 -8.95
C GLY A 617 -36.20 20.24 -7.69
N GLY A 618 -36.17 18.94 -7.51
CA GLY A 618 -35.27 18.25 -6.58
C GLY A 618 -34.20 17.56 -7.38
N GLY A 619 -32.95 17.82 -7.03
CA GLY A 619 -31.84 17.12 -7.59
C GLY A 619 -31.84 15.66 -7.14
N ASP A 620 -31.60 14.78 -8.06
CA ASP A 620 -31.29 13.37 -7.81
C ASP A 620 -29.97 13.32 -7.06
N ASP A 621 -30.03 13.10 -5.73
CA ASP A 621 -28.91 12.54 -4.99
C ASP A 621 -28.99 11.03 -5.22
N ASP A 622 -28.00 10.49 -5.97
CA ASP A 622 -27.84 9.06 -6.19
C ASP A 622 -27.58 8.38 -4.83
N VAL A 623 -28.61 7.76 -4.28
CA VAL A 623 -28.49 6.85 -3.13
C VAL A 623 -28.08 5.50 -3.70
N ILE A 624 -26.86 5.08 -3.43
CA ILE A 624 -26.42 3.73 -3.75
C ILE A 624 -27.10 2.79 -2.74
N ASP A 625 -27.95 1.88 -3.22
CA ASP A 625 -28.57 0.80 -2.43
C ASP A 625 -27.50 -0.25 -2.06
N ALA A 626 -26.55 0.12 -1.21
CA ALA A 626 -25.58 -0.79 -0.64
C ALA A 626 -25.95 -1.00 0.83
N GLU A 627 -26.39 -2.22 1.14
CA GLU A 627 -26.87 -2.62 2.45
C GLU A 627 -25.76 -3.40 3.18
N PHE A 628 -25.56 -3.11 4.46
CA PHE A 628 -24.59 -3.81 5.30
C PHE A 628 -25.21 -5.07 5.91
N ASP A 629 -24.52 -6.22 5.78
CA ASP A 629 -24.92 -7.47 6.44
C ASP A 629 -24.58 -7.44 7.94
N LYS A 630 -25.34 -8.25 8.66
CA LYS A 630 -25.16 -8.52 10.09
C LYS A 630 -24.50 -9.88 10.25
N ASP A 631 -23.34 -9.94 10.84
CA ASP A 631 -22.82 -11.11 11.56
C ASP A 631 -22.31 -10.72 12.94
#